data_883847c1527ec940380a7fe483756862
#
_entry.id   883847c1527ec940380a7fe483756862
#
_cell.length_a   1.000
_cell.length_b   1.000
_cell.length_c   1.000
_cell.angle_alpha   90.00
_cell.angle_beta   90.00
_cell.angle_gamma   90.00
#
_symmetry.space_group_name_H-M   'P 1'
#
loop_
_entity.id
_entity.type
_entity.pdbx_description
1 polymer ?
#
loop_
_entity_poly.entity_id
_entity_poly.type
_entity_poly.pdbx_seq_one_letter_code
_entity_poly.pdbx_strand_id
1 'polypeptide(L)'
;ELDVEDLLGRDPVAPVPALIERNIRQQVVLVTGAGGSIGSELCRQIVQQAPLCLLLLENSEFALYQIEQELRALAATQPQPPTIVALLGDVRDLHRMRQIVRTWQPATIYHAAAYKHVPMVERNPAQGISNNVFGTLTVARTALEAGVPHCILISTDKAVRPTNIMGASKRLAELCLQALASYQPNQQQPNCSQPDFALLDANA
;
A
#
# COMPACT_ATOMS: atom_id res chain seq x y z
N GLU A 1 -17.40 -14.19 24.63
CA GLU A 1 -16.18 -14.10 23.82
C GLU A 1 -15.56 -12.72 24.06
N LEU A 2 -14.32 -12.67 24.52
CA LEU A 2 -13.59 -11.40 24.66
C LEU A 2 -13.15 -10.99 23.26
N ASP A 3 -13.53 -9.80 22.83
CA ASP A 3 -13.06 -9.26 21.56
C ASP A 3 -11.59 -8.82 21.70
N VAL A 4 -10.82 -8.90 20.62
CA VAL A 4 -9.42 -8.45 20.62
C VAL A 4 -9.33 -6.96 20.98
N GLU A 5 -10.34 -6.18 20.67
CA GLU A 5 -10.48 -4.76 20.98
C GLU A 5 -10.55 -4.52 22.49
N ASP A 6 -11.28 -5.37 23.24
CA ASP A 6 -11.37 -5.32 24.71
C ASP A 6 -10.00 -5.58 25.38
N LEU A 7 -9.13 -6.37 24.74
CA LEU A 7 -7.79 -6.67 25.24
C LEU A 7 -6.78 -5.57 24.97
N LEU A 8 -6.99 -4.77 23.90
CA LEU A 8 -6.05 -3.72 23.49
C LEU A 8 -6.36 -2.37 24.13
N GLY A 9 -7.55 -2.20 24.74
CA GLY A 9 -7.98 -0.93 25.38
C GLY A 9 -8.00 0.26 24.40
N ARG A 10 -8.31 -0.01 23.13
CA ARG A 10 -8.40 1.01 22.07
C ARG A 10 -9.81 1.05 21.52
N ASP A 11 -10.37 2.24 21.43
CA ASP A 11 -11.64 2.43 20.72
C ASP A 11 -11.43 2.36 19.22
N PRO A 12 -12.29 1.65 18.47
CA PRO A 12 -12.24 1.65 17.01
C PRO A 12 -12.44 3.06 16.46
N VAL A 13 -11.54 3.51 15.61
CA VAL A 13 -11.70 4.78 14.90
C VAL A 13 -12.61 4.57 13.69
N ALA A 14 -13.77 5.21 13.69
CA ALA A 14 -14.69 5.12 12.57
C ALA A 14 -14.05 5.69 11.28
N PRO A 15 -14.13 4.96 10.15
CA PRO A 15 -13.65 5.47 8.88
C PRO A 15 -14.32 6.80 8.49
N VAL A 16 -13.56 7.70 7.86
CA VAL A 16 -14.10 8.96 7.34
C VAL A 16 -14.70 8.71 5.96
N PRO A 17 -16.04 8.73 5.79
CA PRO A 17 -16.69 8.34 4.54
C PRO A 17 -16.22 9.14 3.32
N ALA A 18 -15.98 10.44 3.48
CA ALA A 18 -15.53 11.32 2.40
C ALA A 18 -14.15 10.92 1.85
N LEU A 19 -13.24 10.40 2.70
CA LEU A 19 -11.93 9.91 2.25
C LEU A 19 -12.06 8.60 1.50
N ILE A 20 -12.95 7.72 1.95
CA ILE A 20 -13.24 6.44 1.28
C ILE A 20 -13.83 6.70 -0.11
N GLU A 21 -14.84 7.54 -0.20
CA GLU A 21 -15.48 7.86 -1.48
C GLU A 21 -14.49 8.47 -2.48
N ARG A 22 -13.69 9.42 -2.04
CA ARG A 22 -12.71 10.09 -2.89
C ARG A 22 -11.63 9.14 -3.40
N ASN A 23 -11.14 8.23 -2.57
CA ASN A 23 -9.92 7.48 -2.83
C ASN A 23 -10.19 6.04 -3.32
N ILE A 24 -11.41 5.51 -3.14
CA ILE A 24 -11.71 4.11 -3.40
C ILE A 24 -12.91 3.92 -4.33
N ARG A 25 -14.06 4.59 -4.02
CA ARG A 25 -15.30 4.32 -4.73
C ARG A 25 -15.18 4.65 -6.22
N GLN A 26 -15.50 3.67 -7.08
CA GLN A 26 -15.43 3.80 -8.55
C GLN A 26 -14.02 4.21 -9.06
N GLN A 27 -12.97 3.93 -8.28
CA GLN A 27 -11.59 4.19 -8.64
C GLN A 27 -10.84 2.89 -8.93
N VAL A 28 -9.73 3.00 -9.67
CA VAL A 28 -8.73 1.94 -9.77
C VAL A 28 -7.79 2.06 -8.59
N VAL A 29 -7.71 1.03 -7.77
CA VAL A 29 -6.92 1.00 -6.54
C VAL A 29 -5.85 -0.09 -6.64
N LEU A 30 -4.61 0.23 -6.34
CA LEU A 30 -3.50 -0.73 -6.26
C LEU A 30 -3.11 -0.97 -4.80
N VAL A 31 -3.06 -2.23 -4.38
CA VAL A 31 -2.50 -2.63 -3.09
C VAL A 31 -1.24 -3.46 -3.35
N THR A 32 -0.10 -3.03 -2.82
CA THR A 32 1.15 -3.80 -2.86
C THR A 32 1.33 -4.58 -1.56
N GLY A 33 1.87 -5.79 -1.63
CA GLY A 33 1.88 -6.71 -0.49
C GLY A 33 0.48 -7.21 -0.15
N ALA A 34 -0.35 -7.40 -1.19
CA ALA A 34 -1.76 -7.73 -1.07
C ALA A 34 -2.03 -9.06 -0.34
N GLY A 35 -1.09 -10.01 -0.40
CA GLY A 35 -1.16 -11.29 0.32
C GLY A 35 -0.67 -11.24 1.77
N GLY A 36 -0.07 -10.13 2.21
CA GLY A 36 0.36 -9.93 3.59
C GLY A 36 -0.81 -9.69 4.55
N SER A 37 -0.54 -9.74 5.88
CA SER A 37 -1.59 -9.58 6.90
C SER A 37 -2.35 -8.25 6.77
N ILE A 38 -1.63 -7.12 6.65
CA ILE A 38 -2.25 -5.80 6.50
C ILE A 38 -2.82 -5.63 5.08
N GLY A 39 -2.05 -6.01 4.04
CA GLY A 39 -2.48 -5.86 2.66
C GLY A 39 -3.76 -6.64 2.35
N SER A 40 -3.90 -7.86 2.85
CA SER A 40 -5.10 -8.67 2.66
C SER A 40 -6.32 -8.06 3.33
N GLU A 41 -6.17 -7.53 4.55
CA GLU A 41 -7.26 -6.86 5.26
C GLU A 41 -7.68 -5.57 4.56
N LEU A 42 -6.72 -4.75 4.12
CA LEU A 42 -7.01 -3.59 3.29
C LEU A 42 -7.80 -3.97 2.02
N CYS A 43 -7.40 -5.04 1.34
CA CYS A 43 -8.10 -5.52 0.14
C CYS A 43 -9.55 -5.92 0.45
N ARG A 44 -9.82 -6.61 1.58
CA ARG A 44 -11.19 -6.95 2.01
C ARG A 44 -12.05 -5.71 2.22
N GLN A 45 -11.51 -4.73 2.92
CA GLN A 45 -12.22 -3.48 3.19
C GLN A 45 -12.44 -2.66 1.92
N ILE A 46 -11.42 -2.56 1.05
CA ILE A 46 -11.51 -1.84 -0.22
C ILE A 46 -12.58 -2.46 -1.13
N VAL A 47 -12.63 -3.78 -1.25
CA VAL A 47 -13.67 -4.46 -2.07
C VAL A 47 -15.07 -4.04 -1.63
N GLN A 48 -15.33 -3.92 -0.32
CA GLN A 48 -16.63 -3.50 0.23
C GLN A 48 -17.02 -2.06 -0.13
N GLN A 49 -16.06 -1.23 -0.52
CA GLN A 49 -16.27 0.18 -0.89
C GLN A 49 -16.55 0.39 -2.39
N ALA A 50 -16.84 -0.68 -3.13
CA ALA A 50 -17.17 -0.65 -4.55
C ALA A 50 -16.13 0.10 -5.42
N PRO A 51 -14.84 -0.29 -5.41
CA PRO A 51 -13.87 0.23 -6.36
C PRO A 51 -14.27 -0.19 -7.79
N LEU A 52 -13.83 0.55 -8.80
CA LEU A 52 -13.97 0.12 -10.19
C LEU A 52 -13.10 -1.12 -10.47
N CYS A 53 -11.86 -1.07 -10.00
CA CYS A 53 -10.89 -2.15 -10.14
C CYS A 53 -9.95 -2.19 -8.93
N LEU A 54 -9.70 -3.38 -8.39
CA LEU A 54 -8.72 -3.63 -7.34
C LEU A 54 -7.56 -4.45 -7.91
N LEU A 55 -6.38 -3.86 -7.91
CA LEU A 55 -5.13 -4.47 -8.35
C LEU A 55 -4.38 -5.02 -7.13
N LEU A 56 -4.08 -6.31 -7.17
CA LEU A 56 -3.37 -7.03 -6.10
C LEU A 56 -1.93 -7.28 -6.54
N LEU A 57 -0.96 -6.54 -6.03
CA LEU A 57 0.45 -6.82 -6.32
C LEU A 57 1.10 -7.57 -5.15
N GLU A 58 1.64 -8.74 -5.45
CA GLU A 58 2.28 -9.62 -4.46
C GLU A 58 3.44 -10.39 -5.11
N ASN A 59 4.52 -10.63 -4.37
CA ASN A 59 5.66 -11.40 -4.84
C ASN A 59 5.57 -12.91 -4.51
N SER A 60 4.71 -13.29 -3.57
CA SER A 60 4.39 -14.67 -3.26
C SER A 60 3.21 -15.15 -4.10
N GLU A 61 3.46 -16.04 -5.07
CA GLU A 61 2.39 -16.64 -5.90
C GLU A 61 1.28 -17.25 -5.04
N PHE A 62 1.67 -18.01 -4.01
CA PHE A 62 0.71 -18.67 -3.13
C PHE A 62 -0.19 -17.66 -2.38
N ALA A 63 0.41 -16.63 -1.79
CA ALA A 63 -0.34 -15.61 -1.06
C ALA A 63 -1.25 -14.79 -2.00
N LEU A 64 -0.76 -14.49 -3.22
CA LEU A 64 -1.56 -13.83 -4.25
C LEU A 64 -2.77 -14.65 -4.66
N TYR A 65 -2.57 -15.94 -4.94
CA TYR A 65 -3.65 -16.84 -5.30
C TYR A 65 -4.71 -16.94 -4.19
N GLN A 66 -4.29 -17.10 -2.94
CA GLN A 66 -5.22 -17.21 -1.81
C GLN A 66 -6.10 -15.96 -1.68
N ILE A 67 -5.49 -14.78 -1.66
CA ILE A 67 -6.24 -13.54 -1.51
C ILE A 67 -7.13 -13.26 -2.73
N GLU A 68 -6.69 -13.57 -3.93
CA GLU A 68 -7.52 -13.43 -5.14
C GLU A 68 -8.79 -14.26 -5.06
N GLN A 69 -8.70 -15.55 -4.70
CA GLN A 69 -9.86 -16.45 -4.58
C GLN A 69 -10.85 -15.92 -3.53
N GLU A 70 -10.33 -15.52 -2.37
CA GLU A 70 -11.15 -14.97 -1.30
C GLU A 70 -11.90 -13.71 -1.73
N LEU A 71 -11.20 -12.75 -2.35
CA LEU A 71 -11.79 -11.48 -2.76
C LEU A 71 -12.78 -11.64 -3.91
N ARG A 72 -12.54 -12.59 -4.83
CA ARG A 72 -13.52 -12.92 -5.87
C ARG A 72 -14.82 -13.48 -5.28
N ALA A 73 -14.71 -14.35 -4.28
CA ALA A 73 -15.89 -14.86 -3.57
C ALA A 73 -16.65 -13.73 -2.83
N LEU A 74 -15.92 -12.84 -2.17
CA LEU A 74 -16.49 -11.68 -1.49
C LEU A 74 -17.16 -10.71 -2.48
N ALA A 75 -16.51 -10.41 -3.60
CA ALA A 75 -17.02 -9.52 -4.63
C ALA A 75 -18.29 -10.09 -5.30
N ALA A 76 -18.37 -11.39 -5.50
CA ALA A 76 -19.53 -12.04 -6.12
C ALA A 76 -20.85 -11.84 -5.33
N THR A 77 -20.77 -11.49 -4.05
CA THR A 77 -21.95 -11.20 -3.21
C THR A 77 -22.48 -9.76 -3.40
N GLN A 78 -21.77 -8.91 -4.13
CA GLN A 78 -22.13 -7.50 -4.31
C GLN A 78 -23.01 -7.28 -5.54
N PRO A 79 -23.92 -6.30 -5.53
CA PRO A 79 -24.76 -5.96 -6.67
C PRO A 79 -23.96 -5.53 -7.91
N GLN A 80 -22.82 -4.89 -7.70
CA GLN A 80 -21.87 -4.48 -8.75
C GLN A 80 -20.46 -4.91 -8.32
N PRO A 81 -20.07 -6.14 -8.67
CA PRO A 81 -18.76 -6.65 -8.26
C PRO A 81 -17.63 -5.88 -8.95
N PRO A 82 -16.61 -5.44 -8.18
CA PRO A 82 -15.43 -4.79 -8.76
C PRO A 82 -14.61 -5.79 -9.58
N THR A 83 -13.87 -5.29 -10.56
CA THR A 83 -12.84 -6.08 -11.23
C THR A 83 -11.67 -6.33 -10.29
N ILE A 84 -11.27 -7.60 -10.12
CA ILE A 84 -10.10 -7.97 -9.31
C ILE A 84 -9.02 -8.51 -10.24
N VAL A 85 -7.82 -7.93 -10.15
CA VAL A 85 -6.68 -8.27 -11.00
C VAL A 85 -5.49 -8.68 -10.14
N ALA A 86 -5.09 -9.94 -10.23
CA ALA A 86 -3.89 -10.45 -9.56
C ALA A 86 -2.64 -10.17 -10.41
N LEU A 87 -1.65 -9.54 -9.80
CA LEU A 87 -0.40 -9.13 -10.44
C LEU A 87 0.78 -9.72 -9.66
N LEU A 88 1.43 -10.72 -10.22
CA LEU A 88 2.66 -11.24 -9.64
C LEU A 88 3.82 -10.30 -9.94
N GLY A 89 4.53 -9.86 -8.89
CA GLY A 89 5.67 -8.97 -9.05
C GLY A 89 6.26 -8.48 -7.75
N ASP A 90 7.48 -7.97 -7.83
CA ASP A 90 8.23 -7.41 -6.72
C ASP A 90 8.21 -5.87 -6.80
N VAL A 91 7.95 -5.21 -5.70
CA VAL A 91 7.94 -3.74 -5.61
C VAL A 91 9.31 -3.11 -5.89
N ARG A 92 10.38 -3.89 -5.80
CA ARG A 92 11.75 -3.46 -6.14
C ARG A 92 12.01 -3.42 -7.64
N ASP A 93 11.20 -4.14 -8.42
CA ASP A 93 11.32 -4.14 -9.89
C ASP A 93 10.67 -2.89 -10.49
N LEU A 94 11.51 -1.89 -10.76
CA LEU A 94 11.08 -0.61 -11.34
C LEU A 94 10.39 -0.77 -12.69
N HIS A 95 10.86 -1.71 -13.51
CA HIS A 95 10.27 -1.94 -14.83
C HIS A 95 8.84 -2.49 -14.70
N ARG A 96 8.66 -3.49 -13.84
CA ARG A 96 7.36 -4.09 -13.55
C ARG A 96 6.40 -3.08 -12.92
N MET A 97 6.86 -2.30 -11.97
CA MET A 97 6.07 -1.24 -11.34
C MET A 97 5.60 -0.19 -12.36
N ARG A 98 6.50 0.29 -13.22
CA ARG A 98 6.15 1.23 -14.30
C ARG A 98 5.14 0.64 -15.28
N GLN A 99 5.31 -0.62 -15.67
CA GLN A 99 4.36 -1.32 -16.52
C GLN A 99 2.96 -1.34 -15.89
N ILE A 100 2.86 -1.77 -14.63
CA ILE A 100 1.58 -1.86 -13.90
C ILE A 100 0.91 -0.49 -13.81
N VAL A 101 1.63 0.51 -13.29
CA VAL A 101 1.05 1.83 -13.04
C VAL A 101 0.63 2.54 -14.33
N ARG A 102 1.42 2.41 -15.41
CA ARG A 102 1.07 2.99 -16.73
C ARG A 102 -0.12 2.29 -17.39
N THR A 103 -0.22 0.96 -17.25
CA THR A 103 -1.32 0.19 -17.85
C THR A 103 -2.64 0.46 -17.15
N TRP A 104 -2.63 0.49 -15.84
CA TRP A 104 -3.85 0.52 -15.04
C TRP A 104 -4.22 1.90 -14.51
N GLN A 105 -3.29 2.85 -14.49
CA GLN A 105 -3.44 4.23 -14.03
C GLN A 105 -4.23 4.33 -12.71
N PRO A 106 -3.75 3.70 -11.62
CA PRO A 106 -4.47 3.70 -10.36
C PRO A 106 -4.63 5.14 -9.83
N ALA A 107 -5.80 5.46 -9.31
CA ALA A 107 -6.04 6.72 -8.61
C ALA A 107 -5.41 6.69 -7.21
N THR A 108 -5.32 5.50 -6.61
CA THR A 108 -4.77 5.32 -5.27
C THR A 108 -3.87 4.09 -5.22
N ILE A 109 -2.70 4.24 -4.59
CA ILE A 109 -1.78 3.15 -4.27
C ILE A 109 -1.68 3.03 -2.74
N TYR A 110 -2.04 1.87 -2.19
CA TYR A 110 -1.76 1.50 -0.81
C TYR A 110 -0.52 0.60 -0.79
N HIS A 111 0.57 1.11 -0.24
CA HIS A 111 1.84 0.38 -0.19
C HIS A 111 2.02 -0.32 1.16
N ALA A 112 1.63 -1.62 1.21
CA ALA A 112 1.75 -2.48 2.39
C ALA A 112 2.86 -3.53 2.29
N ALA A 113 3.60 -3.59 1.17
CA ALA A 113 4.72 -4.51 0.99
C ALA A 113 5.90 -4.11 1.87
N ALA A 114 6.16 -4.87 2.93
CA ALA A 114 7.28 -4.64 3.84
C ALA A 114 7.71 -5.92 4.56
N TYR A 115 9.00 -6.04 4.89
CA TYR A 115 9.47 -7.02 5.87
C TYR A 115 9.32 -6.42 7.27
N LYS A 116 8.47 -7.03 8.10
CA LYS A 116 8.05 -6.49 9.40
C LYS A 116 8.54 -7.27 10.63
N HIS A 117 9.04 -8.49 10.44
CA HIS A 117 9.50 -9.32 11.55
C HIS A 117 10.90 -8.89 12.00
N VAL A 118 10.98 -8.21 13.14
CA VAL A 118 12.21 -7.63 13.70
C VAL A 118 13.37 -8.64 13.73
N PRO A 119 13.24 -9.86 14.32
CA PRO A 119 14.35 -10.80 14.36
C PRO A 119 14.84 -11.25 12.99
N MET A 120 13.95 -11.30 12.00
CA MET A 120 14.32 -11.70 10.63
C MET A 120 15.09 -10.59 9.93
N VAL A 121 14.65 -9.32 10.09
CA VAL A 121 15.32 -8.17 9.49
C VAL A 121 16.66 -7.91 10.14
N GLU A 122 16.78 -8.07 11.47
CA GLU A 122 18.06 -7.97 12.17
C GLU A 122 19.12 -8.96 11.64
N ARG A 123 18.71 -10.18 11.28
CA ARG A 123 19.59 -11.18 10.68
C ARG A 123 19.84 -10.96 9.19
N ASN A 124 19.03 -10.16 8.53
CA ASN A 124 19.06 -9.91 7.07
C ASN A 124 18.91 -8.42 6.75
N PRO A 125 19.78 -7.54 7.29
CA PRO A 125 19.59 -6.09 7.19
C PRO A 125 19.59 -5.57 5.76
N ALA A 126 20.44 -6.12 4.89
CA ALA A 126 20.49 -5.72 3.49
C ALA A 126 19.16 -6.01 2.76
N GLN A 127 18.52 -7.14 3.06
CA GLN A 127 17.21 -7.48 2.48
C GLN A 127 16.11 -6.61 3.06
N GLY A 128 16.16 -6.29 4.35
CA GLY A 128 15.25 -5.34 4.99
C GLY A 128 15.30 -3.97 4.34
N ILE A 129 16.49 -3.42 4.16
CA ILE A 129 16.70 -2.12 3.49
C ILE A 129 16.28 -2.20 2.02
N SER A 130 16.70 -3.24 1.30
CA SER A 130 16.34 -3.42 -0.12
C SER A 130 14.82 -3.43 -0.31
N ASN A 131 14.09 -4.17 0.50
CA ASN A 131 12.64 -4.25 0.36
C ASN A 131 11.93 -3.00 0.90
N ASN A 132 12.21 -2.60 2.14
CA ASN A 132 11.44 -1.56 2.81
C ASN A 132 11.79 -0.15 2.32
N VAL A 133 13.06 0.13 1.99
CA VAL A 133 13.49 1.46 1.53
C VAL A 133 13.43 1.56 0.01
N PHE A 134 14.18 0.70 -0.70
CA PHE A 134 14.23 0.80 -2.16
C PHE A 134 12.93 0.35 -2.82
N GLY A 135 12.21 -0.62 -2.24
CA GLY A 135 10.86 -0.96 -2.69
C GLY A 135 9.91 0.22 -2.56
N THR A 136 9.88 0.89 -1.41
CA THR A 136 9.06 2.11 -1.22
C THR A 136 9.48 3.23 -2.17
N LEU A 137 10.78 3.47 -2.35
CA LEU A 137 11.28 4.47 -3.29
C LEU A 137 10.83 4.17 -4.73
N THR A 138 10.87 2.90 -5.14
CA THR A 138 10.41 2.47 -6.46
C THR A 138 8.92 2.73 -6.65
N VAL A 139 8.09 2.35 -5.67
CA VAL A 139 6.64 2.60 -5.71
C VAL A 139 6.34 4.10 -5.79
N ALA A 140 6.92 4.89 -4.89
CA ALA A 140 6.68 6.32 -4.81
C ALA A 140 7.16 7.07 -6.07
N ARG A 141 8.35 6.73 -6.58
CA ARG A 141 8.88 7.28 -7.82
C ARG A 141 7.98 6.96 -9.01
N THR A 142 7.51 5.72 -9.12
CA THR A 142 6.63 5.30 -10.20
C THR A 142 5.27 6.00 -10.12
N ALA A 143 4.73 6.17 -8.91
CA ALA A 143 3.51 6.93 -8.67
C ALA A 143 3.67 8.39 -9.11
N LEU A 144 4.79 9.04 -8.74
CA LEU A 144 5.11 10.41 -9.13
C LEU A 144 5.27 10.56 -10.65
N GLU A 145 6.04 9.68 -11.29
CA GLU A 145 6.26 9.68 -12.76
C GLU A 145 4.97 9.51 -13.56
N ALA A 146 4.00 8.79 -13.01
CA ALA A 146 2.71 8.54 -13.67
C ALA A 146 1.59 9.51 -13.24
N GLY A 147 1.87 10.43 -12.32
CA GLY A 147 0.87 11.37 -11.81
C GLY A 147 -0.24 10.71 -10.99
N VAL A 148 0.06 9.63 -10.27
CA VAL A 148 -0.92 8.97 -9.37
C VAL A 148 -1.32 9.95 -8.27
N PRO A 149 -2.62 10.25 -8.11
CA PRO A 149 -3.07 11.28 -7.16
C PRO A 149 -2.76 10.95 -5.70
N HIS A 150 -2.91 9.67 -5.31
CA HIS A 150 -2.76 9.27 -3.92
C HIS A 150 -1.82 8.07 -3.78
N CYS A 151 -0.73 8.23 -3.02
CA CYS A 151 0.21 7.16 -2.69
C CYS A 151 0.39 7.10 -1.17
N ILE A 152 -0.09 6.02 -0.55
CA ILE A 152 -0.22 5.86 0.89
C ILE A 152 0.72 4.74 1.34
N LEU A 153 1.69 5.06 2.20
CA LEU A 153 2.58 4.07 2.82
C LEU A 153 2.01 3.58 4.15
N ILE A 154 1.85 2.28 4.29
CA ILE A 154 1.56 1.68 5.58
C ILE A 154 2.84 1.62 6.39
N SER A 155 2.88 2.33 7.53
CA SER A 155 4.02 2.39 8.41
C SER A 155 3.75 1.69 9.76
N THR A 156 4.53 2.02 10.79
CA THR A 156 4.48 1.36 12.10
C THR A 156 4.99 2.31 13.18
N ASP A 157 4.52 2.13 14.42
CA ASP A 157 5.04 2.79 15.63
C ASP A 157 6.56 2.61 15.80
N LYS A 158 7.10 1.47 15.34
CA LYS A 158 8.53 1.15 15.42
C LYS A 158 9.42 2.05 14.54
N ALA A 159 8.82 2.83 13.62
CA ALA A 159 9.49 3.87 12.86
C ALA A 159 9.70 5.16 13.68
N VAL A 160 8.97 5.32 14.79
CA VAL A 160 9.12 6.45 15.70
C VAL A 160 10.27 6.16 16.67
N ARG A 161 11.38 6.92 16.58
CA ARG A 161 12.62 6.69 17.36
C ARG A 161 13.10 5.23 17.30
N PRO A 162 13.43 4.73 16.12
CA PRO A 162 13.69 3.31 15.89
C PRO A 162 14.86 2.81 16.73
N THR A 163 14.66 1.67 17.39
CA THR A 163 15.68 0.98 18.20
C THR A 163 16.18 -0.29 17.54
N ASN A 164 15.71 -0.58 16.33
CA ASN A 164 16.05 -1.78 15.57
C ASN A 164 16.11 -1.48 14.06
N ILE A 165 16.74 -2.36 13.29
CA ILE A 165 16.96 -2.16 11.84
C ILE A 165 15.64 -2.14 11.08
N MET A 166 14.67 -2.97 11.47
CA MET A 166 13.35 -2.96 10.82
C MET A 166 12.67 -1.61 10.98
N GLY A 167 12.59 -1.07 12.19
CA GLY A 167 12.03 0.27 12.45
C GLY A 167 12.82 1.37 11.73
N ALA A 168 14.15 1.32 11.73
CA ALA A 168 14.99 2.26 10.99
C ALA A 168 14.73 2.22 9.48
N SER A 169 14.57 1.01 8.90
CA SER A 169 14.24 0.86 7.48
C SER A 169 12.88 1.46 7.13
N LYS A 170 11.87 1.31 8.00
CA LYS A 170 10.56 1.95 7.82
C LYS A 170 10.66 3.47 7.95
N ARG A 171 11.43 3.97 8.92
CA ARG A 171 11.67 5.42 9.05
C ARG A 171 12.33 6.01 7.82
N LEU A 172 13.34 5.33 7.25
CA LEU A 172 13.96 5.76 5.99
C LEU A 172 12.96 5.76 4.83
N ALA A 173 12.08 4.76 4.76
CA ALA A 173 11.01 4.72 3.76
C ALA A 173 10.06 5.93 3.87
N GLU A 174 9.67 6.32 5.08
CA GLU A 174 8.88 7.53 5.34
C GLU A 174 9.60 8.80 4.86
N LEU A 175 10.90 8.93 5.18
CA LEU A 175 11.71 10.08 4.76
C LEU A 175 11.86 10.15 3.23
N CYS A 176 11.98 9.01 2.54
CA CYS A 176 11.98 8.96 1.09
C CYS A 176 10.67 9.50 0.50
N LEU A 177 9.53 9.10 1.07
CA LEU A 177 8.22 9.60 0.64
C LEU A 177 8.11 11.11 0.85
N GLN A 178 8.48 11.59 2.04
CA GLN A 178 8.45 13.01 2.38
C GLN A 178 9.34 13.84 1.45
N ALA A 179 10.55 13.34 1.14
CA ALA A 179 11.46 14.01 0.22
C ALA A 179 10.86 14.08 -1.20
N LEU A 180 10.23 13.01 -1.69
CA LEU A 180 9.59 13.00 -3.00
C LEU A 180 8.34 13.89 -3.04
N ALA A 181 7.55 13.94 -1.98
CA ALA A 181 6.41 14.84 -1.87
C ALA A 181 6.80 16.33 -1.91
N SER A 182 7.99 16.65 -1.38
CA SER A 182 8.55 17.99 -1.41
C SER A 182 9.27 18.33 -2.73
N TYR A 183 9.50 17.34 -3.57
CA TYR A 183 10.19 17.51 -4.85
C TYR A 183 9.24 18.15 -5.86
N GLN A 184 9.48 19.43 -6.18
CA GLN A 184 8.84 20.11 -7.30
C GLN A 184 9.73 19.94 -8.53
N PRO A 185 9.37 19.13 -9.52
CA PRO A 185 10.03 19.18 -10.82
C PRO A 185 9.82 20.60 -11.39
N ASN A 186 10.88 21.25 -11.82
CA ASN A 186 10.89 22.60 -12.41
C ASN A 186 9.61 22.91 -13.19
N GLN A 187 9.01 24.07 -12.95
CA GLN A 187 7.69 24.57 -13.40
C GLN A 187 7.50 24.64 -14.95
N GLN A 188 7.84 23.61 -15.70
CA GLN A 188 7.65 23.57 -17.15
C GLN A 188 6.74 22.44 -17.64
N GLN A 189 5.93 21.81 -16.78
CA GLN A 189 4.87 20.91 -17.26
C GLN A 189 3.51 21.37 -16.76
N PRO A 190 2.51 21.47 -17.69
CA PRO A 190 1.19 21.97 -17.34
C PRO A 190 0.38 20.92 -16.57
N ASN A 191 -0.22 21.34 -15.47
CA ASN A 191 -1.36 20.71 -14.79
C ASN A 191 -1.31 19.21 -14.48
N CYS A 192 -0.32 18.76 -13.72
CA CYS A 192 -0.50 17.56 -12.92
C CYS A 192 -0.60 17.99 -11.46
N SER A 193 -1.76 17.77 -10.83
CA SER A 193 -1.91 17.95 -9.39
C SER A 193 -0.85 17.10 -8.67
N GLN A 194 -0.15 17.70 -7.71
CA GLN A 194 0.82 16.95 -6.90
C GLN A 194 0.15 15.73 -6.27
N PRO A 195 0.77 14.54 -6.33
CA PRO A 195 0.23 13.38 -5.65
C PRO A 195 0.20 13.60 -4.13
N ASP A 196 -0.89 13.20 -3.51
CA ASP A 196 -1.06 13.26 -2.06
C ASP A 196 -0.39 12.03 -1.43
N PHE A 197 0.75 12.22 -0.76
CA PHE A 197 1.49 11.16 -0.09
C PHE A 197 1.08 11.13 1.39
N ALA A 198 0.30 10.14 1.77
CA ALA A 198 -0.13 9.93 3.14
C ALA A 198 0.56 8.73 3.79
N LEU A 199 0.83 8.86 5.08
CA LEU A 199 1.30 7.78 5.95
C LEU A 199 0.12 7.28 6.77
N LEU A 200 -0.14 5.99 6.72
CA LEU A 200 -1.06 5.33 7.63
C LEU A 200 -0.27 4.51 8.65
N ASP A 201 -0.51 4.77 9.91
CA ASP A 201 0.07 3.96 10.98
C ASP A 201 -0.72 2.64 11.07
N ALA A 202 -0.03 1.52 10.98
CA ALA A 202 -0.63 0.19 11.02
C ALA A 202 -1.13 -0.20 12.42
N ASN A 203 -0.92 0.66 13.43
CA ASN A 203 -1.34 0.46 14.81
C ASN A 203 -2.43 1.45 15.27
N ALA A 204 -3.07 2.16 14.36
CA ALA A 204 -4.20 3.02 14.68
C ALA A 204 -5.51 2.23 14.76
#